data_4dabb91975fed02e96331d30cd337ed5
#
_entry.id   4dabb91975fed02e96331d30cd337ed5
#
_cell.length_a   1.000
_cell.length_b   1.000
_cell.length_c   1.000
_cell.angle_alpha   90.00
_cell.angle_beta   90.00
_cell.angle_gamma   90.00
#
_symmetry.space_group_name_H-M   'P 1'
#
loop_
_entity.id
_entity.type
_entity.pdbx_description
1 polymer ?
#
loop_
_entity_poly.entity_id
_entity_poly.type
_entity_poly.pdbx_seq_one_letter_code
_entity_poly.pdbx_strand_id
1 'polypeptide(L)'
;TDISNAINFRDIATELDNLNLSIYTPSLYLHDSARNSYTIDYEGSGLSIDGREKGLRNLMATNLLKRLESSVNSFRLTLERITAYIDETISLIDQEAEEIRGFRLRDMDYISWRRDLSADQEVLRMLLLMLEDITPAHDSKLQMLIADLKEKFVHPINKDNRKVLIFTAFADTADYLYQEL
;
A
#
# COMPACT_ATOMS: atom_id res chain seq x y z
N THR A 1 -12.25 12.60 -10.03
CA THR A 1 -12.98 11.36 -10.40
C THR A 1 -13.51 10.78 -9.10
N ASP A 2 -14.82 10.64 -8.99
CA ASP A 2 -15.44 10.05 -7.81
C ASP A 2 -15.18 8.54 -7.81
N ILE A 3 -14.74 8.02 -6.67
CA ILE A 3 -14.54 6.57 -6.47
C ILE A 3 -15.90 5.94 -6.16
N SER A 4 -16.71 6.67 -5.41
CA SER A 4 -18.12 6.38 -5.15
C SER A 4 -18.88 7.69 -4.96
N ASN A 5 -20.20 7.65 -4.86
CA ASN A 5 -21.02 8.82 -4.54
C ASN A 5 -20.75 9.40 -3.13
N ALA A 6 -20.05 8.67 -2.27
CA ALA A 6 -19.79 9.04 -0.88
C ALA A 6 -18.36 9.48 -0.60
N ILE A 7 -17.37 8.99 -1.38
CA ILE A 7 -15.96 9.21 -1.14
C ILE A 7 -15.27 9.55 -2.46
N ASN A 8 -14.54 10.67 -2.50
CA ASN A 8 -13.78 11.05 -3.68
C ASN A 8 -12.28 10.73 -3.51
N PHE A 9 -11.58 10.63 -4.63
CA PHE A 9 -10.14 10.38 -4.69
C PHE A 9 -9.32 11.39 -3.86
N ARG A 10 -9.79 12.64 -3.78
CA ARG A 10 -9.08 13.71 -3.09
C ARG A 10 -9.06 13.49 -1.57
N ASP A 11 -10.15 12.99 -1.00
CA ASP A 11 -10.24 12.74 0.45
C ASP A 11 -9.26 11.64 0.84
N ILE A 12 -9.20 10.56 0.07
CA ILE A 12 -8.23 9.47 0.28
C ILE A 12 -6.79 9.97 0.09
N ALA A 13 -6.52 10.77 -0.94
CA ALA A 13 -5.19 11.32 -1.18
C ALA A 13 -4.74 12.22 -0.02
N THR A 14 -5.64 13.00 0.56
CA THR A 14 -5.35 13.84 1.73
C THR A 14 -4.98 13.00 2.95
N GLU A 15 -5.68 11.90 3.19
CA GLU A 15 -5.33 10.98 4.29
C GLU A 15 -4.02 10.24 4.02
N LEU A 16 -3.72 9.88 2.78
CA LEU A 16 -2.43 9.28 2.40
C LEU A 16 -1.24 10.20 2.68
N ASP A 17 -1.40 11.52 2.57
CA ASP A 17 -0.36 12.50 2.88
C ASP A 17 0.02 12.50 4.36
N ASN A 18 -0.85 11.98 5.26
CA ASN A 18 -0.60 11.85 6.69
C ASN A 18 0.21 10.58 7.03
N LEU A 19 0.42 9.65 6.08
CA LEU A 19 1.20 8.44 6.30
C LEU A 19 2.71 8.71 6.26
N ASN A 20 3.39 8.39 7.35
CA ASN A 20 4.85 8.42 7.40
C ASN A 20 5.49 7.17 6.80
N LEU A 21 4.77 6.05 6.80
CA LEU A 21 5.27 4.74 6.39
C LEU A 21 6.53 4.33 7.16
N SER A 22 6.51 4.56 8.48
CA SER A 22 7.63 4.35 9.43
C SER A 22 8.12 2.90 9.44
N ILE A 23 7.28 1.97 9.01
CA ILE A 23 7.62 0.55 8.85
C ILE A 23 8.74 0.32 7.81
N TYR A 24 8.92 1.22 6.86
CA TYR A 24 9.93 1.13 5.79
C TYR A 24 11.21 1.92 6.09
N THR A 25 11.29 2.58 7.25
CA THR A 25 12.43 3.42 7.62
C THR A 25 12.93 3.15 9.05
N PRO A 26 13.10 1.87 9.47
CA PRO A 26 13.55 1.55 10.83
C PRO A 26 14.93 2.12 11.18
N SER A 27 15.82 2.30 10.20
CA SER A 27 17.16 2.86 10.46
C SER A 27 17.12 4.30 10.98
N LEU A 28 16.03 5.05 10.77
CA LEU A 28 15.89 6.40 11.30
C LEU A 28 15.83 6.43 12.84
N TYR A 29 15.46 5.31 13.44
CA TYR A 29 15.34 5.16 14.89
C TYR A 29 16.59 4.52 15.54
N LEU A 30 17.65 4.25 14.79
CA LEU A 30 18.91 3.77 15.34
C LEU A 30 19.58 4.86 16.17
N HIS A 31 20.12 4.49 17.34
CA HIS A 31 21.02 5.35 18.09
C HIS A 31 22.29 5.63 17.28
N ASP A 32 22.82 6.85 17.36
CA ASP A 32 24.00 7.24 16.59
C ASP A 32 25.20 6.33 16.86
N SER A 33 25.35 5.84 18.10
CA SER A 33 26.41 4.91 18.50
C SER A 33 26.33 3.54 17.80
N ALA A 34 25.13 3.13 17.39
CA ALA A 34 24.90 1.83 16.77
C ALA A 34 24.90 1.87 15.23
N ARG A 35 24.69 3.04 14.62
CA ARG A 35 24.54 3.20 13.16
C ARG A 35 25.66 2.52 12.37
N ASN A 36 26.91 2.65 12.79
CA ASN A 36 28.05 2.06 12.11
C ASN A 36 28.03 0.53 12.04
N SER A 37 27.33 -0.13 12.99
CA SER A 37 27.21 -1.58 13.03
C SER A 37 26.21 -2.13 11.99
N TYR A 38 25.35 -1.27 11.44
CA TYR A 38 24.31 -1.60 10.45
C TYR A 38 24.65 -1.06 9.05
N THR A 39 25.82 -0.44 8.90
CA THR A 39 26.33 -0.02 7.58
C THR A 39 26.78 -1.27 6.84
N ILE A 40 25.87 -1.92 6.15
CA ILE A 40 26.23 -2.98 5.21
C ILE A 40 26.72 -2.27 3.96
N ASP A 41 28.04 -2.31 3.73
CA ASP A 41 28.64 -2.00 2.44
C ASP A 41 28.12 -3.04 1.44
N TYR A 42 26.98 -2.74 0.79
CA TYR A 42 26.62 -3.47 -0.41
C TYR A 42 27.62 -3.06 -1.48
N GLU A 43 28.61 -3.93 -1.70
CA GLU A 43 29.67 -3.76 -2.69
C GLU A 43 29.10 -3.13 -3.97
N GLY A 44 29.44 -1.87 -4.21
CA GLY A 44 29.24 -1.16 -5.46
C GLY A 44 28.00 -0.28 -5.61
N SER A 45 27.05 -0.20 -4.66
CA SER A 45 25.82 0.63 -4.84
C SER A 45 25.97 2.08 -4.38
N GLY A 46 26.93 2.40 -3.52
CA GLY A 46 27.14 3.76 -2.97
C GLY A 46 25.99 4.34 -2.16
N LEU A 47 24.92 3.56 -1.92
CA LEU A 47 23.72 3.99 -1.20
C LEU A 47 23.82 3.62 0.29
N SER A 48 23.67 4.62 1.15
CA SER A 48 23.49 4.40 2.59
C SER A 48 22.18 3.66 2.88
N ILE A 49 22.09 2.98 4.02
CA ILE A 49 20.85 2.34 4.47
C ILE A 49 19.68 3.34 4.51
N ASP A 50 19.91 4.53 5.04
CA ASP A 50 18.91 5.61 5.10
C ASP A 50 18.42 6.04 3.70
N GLY A 51 19.33 6.10 2.72
CA GLY A 51 18.99 6.46 1.33
C GLY A 51 18.10 5.40 0.67
N ARG A 52 18.38 4.12 0.92
CA ARG A 52 17.59 2.99 0.42
C ARG A 52 16.18 2.95 1.06
N GLU A 53 16.10 3.12 2.36
CA GLU A 53 14.83 3.14 3.09
C GLU A 53 13.96 4.32 2.67
N LYS A 54 14.53 5.53 2.53
CA LYS A 54 13.81 6.69 1.98
C LYS A 54 13.31 6.44 0.57
N GLY A 55 14.14 5.81 -0.28
CA GLY A 55 13.75 5.40 -1.63
C GLY A 55 12.58 4.41 -1.61
N LEU A 56 12.64 3.40 -0.74
CA LEU A 56 11.57 2.41 -0.57
C LEU A 56 10.28 3.06 -0.07
N ARG A 57 10.35 3.93 0.93
CA ARG A 57 9.19 4.67 1.43
C ARG A 57 8.50 5.48 0.32
N ASN A 58 9.28 6.23 -0.46
CA ASN A 58 8.74 7.03 -1.57
C ASN A 58 8.12 6.15 -2.66
N LEU A 59 8.76 4.99 -2.95
CA LEU A 59 8.21 4.01 -3.88
C LEU A 59 6.88 3.45 -3.38
N MET A 60 6.77 3.14 -2.09
CA MET A 60 5.53 2.63 -1.50
C MET A 60 4.42 3.66 -1.50
N ALA A 61 4.70 4.93 -1.17
CA ALA A 61 3.72 6.02 -1.28
C ALA A 61 3.19 6.17 -2.72
N THR A 62 4.10 6.16 -3.70
CA THR A 62 3.71 6.21 -5.13
C THR A 62 2.91 4.96 -5.53
N ASN A 63 3.28 3.79 -5.03
CA ASN A 63 2.59 2.53 -5.33
C ASN A 63 1.17 2.50 -4.77
N LEU A 64 0.94 3.06 -3.58
CA LEU A 64 -0.40 3.20 -3.00
C LEU A 64 -1.33 4.02 -3.92
N LEU A 65 -0.86 5.17 -4.41
CA LEU A 65 -1.63 5.99 -5.36
C LEU A 65 -1.93 5.23 -6.66
N LYS A 66 -0.93 4.55 -7.23
CA LYS A 66 -1.12 3.75 -8.45
C LYS A 66 -2.10 2.59 -8.26
N ARG A 67 -2.12 1.97 -7.07
CA ARG A 67 -3.08 0.92 -6.76
C ARG A 67 -4.48 1.45 -6.63
N LEU A 68 -4.65 2.61 -5.98
CA LEU A 68 -5.93 3.31 -5.90
C LEU A 68 -6.44 3.69 -7.30
N GLU A 69 -5.56 4.17 -8.19
CA GLU A 69 -5.90 4.42 -9.59
C GLU A 69 -6.26 3.15 -10.37
N SER A 70 -5.69 2.01 -10.01
CA SER A 70 -5.98 0.73 -10.69
C SER A 70 -7.34 0.17 -10.28
N SER A 71 -7.51 -0.14 -8.99
CA SER A 71 -8.78 -0.56 -8.42
C SER A 71 -8.83 -0.30 -6.91
N VAL A 72 -10.01 0.00 -6.39
CA VAL A 72 -10.23 0.16 -4.95
C VAL A 72 -9.89 -1.12 -4.20
N ASN A 73 -10.20 -2.28 -4.76
CA ASN A 73 -9.88 -3.57 -4.17
C ASN A 73 -8.36 -3.79 -4.04
N SER A 74 -7.58 -3.51 -5.09
CA SER A 74 -6.11 -3.62 -5.04
C SER A 74 -5.49 -2.67 -4.01
N PHE A 75 -6.06 -1.48 -3.86
CA PHE A 75 -5.65 -0.51 -2.85
C PHE A 75 -5.96 -1.02 -1.44
N ARG A 76 -7.20 -1.47 -1.19
CA ARG A 76 -7.64 -2.05 0.10
C ARG A 76 -6.71 -3.19 0.55
N LEU A 77 -6.48 -4.18 -0.30
CA LEU A 77 -5.60 -5.31 0.00
C LEU A 77 -4.18 -4.87 0.37
N THR A 78 -3.70 -3.78 -0.23
CA THR A 78 -2.37 -3.25 0.10
C THR A 78 -2.36 -2.58 1.46
N LEU A 79 -3.39 -1.78 1.79
CA LEU A 79 -3.52 -1.18 3.12
C LEU A 79 -3.61 -2.26 4.20
N GLU A 80 -4.39 -3.31 3.99
CA GLU A 80 -4.51 -4.46 4.91
C GLU A 80 -3.16 -5.14 5.15
N ARG A 81 -2.38 -5.37 4.09
CA ARG A 81 -1.03 -5.96 4.20
C ARG A 81 -0.09 -5.07 4.99
N ILE A 82 -0.10 -3.75 4.75
CA ILE A 82 0.75 -2.81 5.49
C ILE A 82 0.32 -2.76 6.96
N THR A 83 -1.00 -2.72 7.23
CA THR A 83 -1.54 -2.74 8.59
C THR A 83 -1.11 -3.99 9.35
N ALA A 84 -1.25 -5.18 8.76
CA ALA A 84 -0.80 -6.43 9.36
C ALA A 84 0.71 -6.43 9.66
N TYR A 85 1.51 -5.84 8.79
CA TYR A 85 2.94 -5.68 8.98
C TYR A 85 3.30 -4.77 10.15
N ILE A 86 2.54 -3.69 10.34
CA ILE A 86 2.70 -2.77 11.47
C ILE A 86 2.25 -3.45 12.76
N ASP A 87 1.11 -4.14 12.76
CA ASP A 87 0.57 -4.87 13.91
C ASP A 87 1.58 -5.91 14.43
N GLU A 88 2.16 -6.71 13.53
CA GLU A 88 3.22 -7.67 13.86
C GLU A 88 4.43 -6.98 14.49
N THR A 89 4.88 -5.88 13.87
CA THR A 89 6.07 -5.14 14.35
C THR A 89 5.83 -4.53 15.74
N ILE A 90 4.68 -3.91 15.98
CA ILE A 90 4.29 -3.38 17.29
C ILE A 90 4.23 -4.52 18.33
N SER A 91 3.64 -5.66 17.97
CA SER A 91 3.59 -6.83 18.85
C SER A 91 4.97 -7.33 19.24
N LEU A 92 5.93 -7.37 18.31
CA LEU A 92 7.31 -7.76 18.58
C LEU A 92 8.02 -6.75 19.49
N ILE A 93 7.76 -5.45 19.30
CA ILE A 93 8.29 -4.41 20.20
C ILE A 93 7.73 -4.59 21.62
N ASP A 94 6.42 -4.81 21.75
CA ASP A 94 5.75 -4.97 23.04
C ASP A 94 6.16 -6.26 23.79
N GLN A 95 6.64 -7.27 23.05
CA GLN A 95 7.21 -8.50 23.58
C GLN A 95 8.71 -8.39 23.87
N GLU A 96 9.31 -7.21 23.69
CA GLU A 96 10.74 -6.98 23.87
C GLU A 96 11.62 -7.96 23.06
N ALA A 97 11.20 -8.25 21.81
CA ALA A 97 11.97 -9.12 20.93
C ALA A 97 13.42 -8.61 20.78
N GLU A 98 14.41 -9.50 20.83
CA GLU A 98 15.82 -9.12 20.75
C GLU A 98 16.15 -8.41 19.43
N GLU A 99 15.57 -8.89 18.33
CA GLU A 99 15.79 -8.38 16.98
C GLU A 99 14.49 -8.28 16.22
N ILE A 100 14.30 -7.17 15.51
CA ILE A 100 13.15 -6.92 14.65
C ILE A 100 13.67 -6.42 13.31
N ARG A 101 13.36 -7.13 12.21
CA ARG A 101 13.72 -6.76 10.83
C ARG A 101 15.22 -6.49 10.60
N GLY A 102 16.09 -7.23 11.29
CA GLY A 102 17.53 -7.08 11.18
C GLY A 102 18.13 -6.01 12.09
N PHE A 103 17.32 -5.39 12.95
CA PHE A 103 17.76 -4.41 13.94
C PHE A 103 17.57 -4.94 15.35
N ARG A 104 18.59 -4.83 16.20
CA ARG A 104 18.44 -5.16 17.61
C ARG A 104 17.70 -4.04 18.32
N LEU A 105 16.64 -4.39 19.08
CA LEU A 105 15.77 -3.42 19.72
C LEU A 105 16.53 -2.47 20.67
N ARG A 106 17.56 -2.98 21.36
CA ARG A 106 18.44 -2.19 22.26
C ARG A 106 19.26 -1.11 21.56
N ASP A 107 19.44 -1.21 20.25
CA ASP A 107 20.22 -0.29 19.43
C ASP A 107 19.33 0.82 18.83
N MET A 108 18.02 0.82 19.15
CA MET A 108 17.00 1.69 18.59
C MET A 108 16.28 2.51 19.66
N ASP A 109 15.85 3.72 19.28
CA ASP A 109 14.75 4.42 19.95
C ASP A 109 13.41 3.78 19.52
N TYR A 110 13.19 2.57 20.02
CA TYR A 110 11.99 1.78 19.70
C TYR A 110 10.71 2.40 20.26
N ILE A 111 10.80 3.28 21.26
CA ILE A 111 9.64 3.99 21.82
C ILE A 111 9.11 4.97 20.78
N SER A 112 9.99 5.77 20.18
CA SER A 112 9.60 6.68 19.09
C SER A 112 9.14 5.92 17.85
N TRP A 113 9.82 4.81 17.50
CA TRP A 113 9.40 3.97 16.38
C TRP A 113 8.00 3.39 16.60
N ARG A 114 7.73 2.82 17.77
CA ARG A 114 6.41 2.29 18.13
C ARG A 114 5.31 3.36 18.04
N ARG A 115 5.59 4.56 18.55
CA ARG A 115 4.66 5.70 18.48
C ARG A 115 4.33 6.05 17.03
N ASP A 116 5.34 6.15 16.17
CA ASP A 116 5.15 6.53 14.77
C ASP A 116 4.47 5.41 13.97
N LEU A 117 4.76 4.14 14.27
CA LEU A 117 4.02 2.99 13.74
C LEU A 117 2.54 3.02 14.16
N SER A 118 2.24 3.39 15.41
CA SER A 118 0.86 3.51 15.88
C SER A 118 0.12 4.66 15.18
N ALA A 119 0.79 5.77 14.91
CA ALA A 119 0.21 6.87 14.13
C ALA A 119 -0.11 6.43 12.68
N ASP A 120 0.83 5.74 12.01
CA ASP A 120 0.58 5.17 10.68
C ASP A 120 -0.60 4.17 10.70
N GLN A 121 -0.70 3.34 11.74
CA GLN A 121 -1.80 2.38 11.93
C GLN A 121 -3.16 3.07 12.02
N GLU A 122 -3.26 4.18 12.73
CA GLU A 122 -4.51 4.96 12.82
C GLU A 122 -4.94 5.50 11.47
N VAL A 123 -4.01 6.07 10.68
CA VAL A 123 -4.29 6.56 9.32
C VAL A 123 -4.72 5.41 8.41
N LEU A 124 -4.04 4.26 8.46
CA LEU A 124 -4.40 3.09 7.65
C LEU A 124 -5.79 2.56 8.00
N ARG A 125 -6.14 2.50 9.28
CA ARG A 125 -7.49 2.10 9.73
C ARG A 125 -8.56 3.07 9.26
N MET A 126 -8.28 4.37 9.30
CA MET A 126 -9.19 5.39 8.77
C MET A 126 -9.41 5.20 7.27
N LEU A 127 -8.34 5.00 6.50
CA LEU A 127 -8.43 4.72 5.07
C LEU A 127 -9.24 3.45 4.79
N LEU A 128 -9.01 2.36 5.54
CA LEU A 128 -9.78 1.12 5.40
C LEU A 128 -11.26 1.32 5.71
N LEU A 129 -11.58 2.08 6.76
CA LEU A 129 -12.96 2.43 7.10
C LEU A 129 -13.64 3.24 5.99
N MET A 130 -12.95 4.22 5.40
CA MET A 130 -13.45 4.97 4.25
C MET A 130 -13.78 4.08 3.05
N LEU A 131 -13.09 2.94 2.90
CA LEU A 131 -13.31 2.00 1.79
C LEU A 131 -14.34 0.92 2.10
N GLU A 132 -14.83 0.80 3.34
CA GLU A 132 -15.68 -0.31 3.78
C GLU A 132 -16.99 -0.39 2.97
N ASP A 133 -17.60 0.76 2.69
CA ASP A 133 -18.86 0.86 1.95
C ASP A 133 -18.69 0.74 0.42
N ILE A 134 -17.45 0.68 -0.08
CA ILE A 134 -17.22 0.56 -1.51
C ILE A 134 -17.25 -0.91 -1.91
N THR A 135 -18.43 -1.36 -2.30
CA THR A 135 -18.66 -2.70 -2.87
C THR A 135 -18.46 -2.67 -4.39
N PRO A 136 -18.36 -3.84 -5.07
CA PRO A 136 -18.30 -3.88 -6.55
C PRO A 136 -19.43 -3.10 -7.23
N ALA A 137 -20.63 -3.06 -6.66
CA ALA A 137 -21.76 -2.29 -7.18
C ALA A 137 -21.54 -0.77 -7.13
N HIS A 138 -20.72 -0.30 -6.19
CA HIS A 138 -20.37 1.12 -6.02
C HIS A 138 -19.03 1.50 -6.68
N ASP A 139 -18.28 0.51 -7.19
CA ASP A 139 -17.04 0.75 -7.93
C ASP A 139 -17.38 1.27 -9.34
N SER A 140 -17.36 2.60 -9.50
CA SER A 140 -17.73 3.27 -10.75
C SER A 140 -16.86 2.83 -11.93
N LYS A 141 -15.60 2.50 -11.69
CA LYS A 141 -14.66 2.04 -12.73
C LYS A 141 -15.00 0.63 -13.20
N LEU A 142 -15.33 -0.27 -12.27
CA LEU A 142 -15.81 -1.61 -12.61
C LEU A 142 -17.14 -1.54 -13.36
N GLN A 143 -18.09 -0.72 -12.89
CA GLN A 143 -19.39 -0.58 -13.51
C GLN A 143 -19.28 -0.03 -14.94
N MET A 144 -18.38 0.92 -15.18
CA MET A 144 -18.10 1.43 -16.51
C MET A 144 -17.51 0.34 -17.42
N LEU A 145 -16.53 -0.43 -16.91
CA LEU A 145 -15.96 -1.56 -17.65
C LEU A 145 -17.03 -2.61 -18.03
N ILE A 146 -17.92 -2.95 -17.10
CA ILE A 146 -19.04 -3.88 -17.36
C ILE A 146 -19.96 -3.35 -18.45
N ALA A 147 -20.26 -2.06 -18.44
CA ALA A 147 -21.08 -1.43 -19.48
C ALA A 147 -20.42 -1.51 -20.87
N ASP A 148 -19.13 -1.17 -20.94
CA ASP A 148 -18.34 -1.23 -22.18
C ASP A 148 -18.24 -2.66 -22.74
N LEU A 149 -18.08 -3.65 -21.86
CA LEU A 149 -18.05 -5.07 -22.25
C LEU A 149 -19.40 -5.53 -22.81
N LYS A 150 -20.52 -5.14 -22.14
CA LYS A 150 -21.88 -5.46 -22.63
C LYS A 150 -22.13 -4.85 -24.01
N GLU A 151 -21.75 -3.59 -24.22
CA GLU A 151 -21.88 -2.93 -25.52
C GLU A 151 -21.06 -3.66 -26.59
N LYS A 152 -19.80 -4.00 -26.28
CA LYS A 152 -18.94 -4.75 -27.21
C LYS A 152 -19.51 -6.12 -27.57
N PHE A 153 -20.19 -6.80 -26.66
CA PHE A 153 -20.81 -8.10 -26.95
C PHE A 153 -22.04 -7.99 -27.85
N VAL A 154 -22.78 -6.87 -27.75
CA VAL A 154 -23.92 -6.59 -28.62
C VAL A 154 -23.47 -6.04 -30.00
N HIS A 155 -22.47 -5.16 -29.97
CA HIS A 155 -21.93 -4.50 -31.19
C HIS A 155 -20.43 -4.80 -31.31
N PRO A 156 -20.03 -6.03 -31.69
CA PRO A 156 -18.62 -6.39 -31.80
C PRO A 156 -17.93 -5.59 -32.91
N ILE A 157 -16.74 -5.04 -32.62
CA ILE A 157 -15.90 -4.31 -33.56
C ILE A 157 -15.58 -5.17 -34.79
N ASN A 158 -15.25 -6.45 -34.57
CA ASN A 158 -15.00 -7.44 -35.60
C ASN A 158 -16.19 -8.40 -35.61
N LYS A 159 -16.74 -8.65 -36.79
CA LYS A 159 -17.88 -9.56 -36.98
C LYS A 159 -17.55 -10.94 -36.33
N ASP A 160 -18.47 -11.42 -35.56
CA ASP A 160 -18.40 -12.74 -34.87
C ASP A 160 -17.27 -12.90 -33.83
N ASN A 161 -16.52 -11.84 -33.50
CA ASN A 161 -15.48 -11.86 -32.47
C ASN A 161 -15.92 -11.09 -31.20
N ARG A 162 -16.28 -11.84 -30.16
CA ARG A 162 -16.66 -11.31 -28.84
C ARG A 162 -15.54 -11.38 -27.81
N LYS A 163 -14.34 -11.79 -28.20
CA LYS A 163 -13.19 -11.89 -27.27
C LYS A 163 -12.70 -10.51 -26.86
N VAL A 164 -12.37 -10.37 -25.60
CA VAL A 164 -11.77 -9.17 -25.01
C VAL A 164 -10.53 -9.57 -24.24
N LEU A 165 -9.48 -8.78 -24.34
CA LEU A 165 -8.29 -8.87 -23.51
C LEU A 165 -8.22 -7.63 -22.65
N ILE A 166 -8.13 -7.80 -21.34
CA ILE A 166 -7.99 -6.72 -20.37
C ILE A 166 -6.60 -6.81 -19.76
N PHE A 167 -5.86 -5.72 -19.78
CA PHE A 167 -4.52 -5.64 -19.19
C PHE A 167 -4.56 -4.75 -17.96
N THR A 168 -3.89 -5.20 -16.90
CA THR A 168 -3.70 -4.45 -15.67
C THR A 168 -2.25 -4.60 -15.18
N ALA A 169 -1.75 -3.59 -14.47
CA ALA A 169 -0.41 -3.61 -13.90
C ALA A 169 -0.32 -4.43 -12.59
N PHE A 170 -1.47 -4.73 -11.96
CA PHE A 170 -1.51 -5.38 -10.65
C PHE A 170 -2.28 -6.70 -10.71
N ALA A 171 -1.69 -7.76 -10.16
CA ALA A 171 -2.33 -9.07 -10.07
C ALA A 171 -3.64 -9.01 -9.25
N ASP A 172 -3.62 -8.30 -8.11
CA ASP A 172 -4.82 -8.12 -7.27
C ASP A 172 -6.01 -7.50 -8.07
N THR A 173 -5.73 -6.61 -9.03
CA THR A 173 -6.76 -6.06 -9.93
C THR A 173 -7.22 -7.09 -10.95
N ALA A 174 -6.32 -7.92 -11.48
CA ALA A 174 -6.69 -9.00 -12.41
C ALA A 174 -7.60 -10.02 -11.72
N ASP A 175 -7.25 -10.43 -10.51
CA ASP A 175 -8.04 -11.38 -9.71
C ASP A 175 -9.42 -10.81 -9.38
N TYR A 176 -9.49 -9.54 -8.99
CA TYR A 176 -10.74 -8.84 -8.75
C TYR A 176 -11.64 -8.81 -9.99
N LEU A 177 -11.09 -8.39 -11.13
CA LEU A 177 -11.86 -8.36 -12.39
C LEU A 177 -12.30 -9.75 -12.82
N TYR A 178 -11.49 -10.78 -12.59
CA TYR A 178 -11.85 -12.17 -12.91
C TYR A 178 -13.02 -12.68 -12.08
N GLN A 179 -13.17 -12.19 -10.84
CA GLN A 179 -14.28 -12.57 -9.95
C GLN A 179 -15.57 -11.85 -10.28
N GLU A 180 -15.49 -10.60 -10.77
CA GLU A 180 -16.64 -9.72 -10.96
C GLU A 180 -17.18 -9.72 -12.40
N LEU A 181 -16.45 -10.26 -13.39
CA LEU A 181 -16.84 -10.34 -14.80
C LEU A 181 -17.28 -11.72 -15.24
#